data_4625cc95f79b47d3ab9e85dfd83b7039
#
_entry.id   4625cc95f79b47d3ab9e85dfd83b7039
#
_cell.length_a   1.000
_cell.length_b   1.000
_cell.length_c   1.000
_cell.angle_alpha   90.00
_cell.angle_beta   90.00
_cell.angle_gamma   90.00
#
_symmetry.space_group_name_H-M   'P 1'
#
loop_
_entity.id
_entity.type
_entity.pdbx_description
1 polymer ?
#
loop_
_entity_poly.entity_id
_entity_poly.type
_entity_poly.pdbx_seq_one_letter_code
_entity_poly.pdbx_strand_id
1 'polypeptide(L)' 'MTLITQENEHDRLATRLSIILSRLFQGEKLHIGTLAEEFGVTTRTLRRDFKVRLRYLEIEHSNCVYQLASHYFRRR' A
#
# COMPACT_ATOMS: atom_id res chain seq x y z
N MET A 1 0.40 30.03 -4.14
CA MET A 1 -0.22 29.23 -3.88
C MET A 1 -0.16 28.85 -2.57
N THR A 2 -0.97 28.42 -2.04
CA THR A 2 -0.94 28.09 -0.93
C THR A 2 -0.73 26.87 -0.64
N LEU A 3 -0.26 26.58 0.19
CA LEU A 3 -0.02 25.45 0.41
C LEU A 3 -0.75 24.90 1.34
N ILE A 4 -1.29 24.00 1.30
CA ILE A 4 -1.98 23.39 2.09
C ILE A 4 -1.35 22.98 3.14
N THR A 5 -1.63 23.24 4.15
CA THR A 5 -0.94 22.93 5.18
C THR A 5 -1.32 21.74 5.92
N GLN A 6 -2.55 21.35 5.88
CA GLN A 6 -2.90 20.19 6.57
C GLN A 6 -3.52 19.21 5.74
N GLU A 7 -3.20 17.96 5.80
CA GLU A 7 -3.85 16.91 5.07
C GLU A 7 -4.91 16.36 5.96
N ASN A 8 -6.08 16.13 5.43
CA ASN A 8 -7.11 15.47 6.22
C ASN A 8 -6.91 13.97 6.06
N GLU A 9 -7.75 13.21 6.70
CA GLU A 9 -7.60 11.78 6.69
C GLU A 9 -7.76 11.15 5.34
N HIS A 10 -8.63 11.69 4.51
CA HIS A 10 -8.80 11.19 3.16
C HIS A 10 -7.55 11.44 2.33
N ASP A 11 -6.94 12.60 2.49
CA ASP A 11 -5.73 12.90 1.74
C ASP A 11 -4.60 12.00 2.15
N ARG A 12 -4.48 11.69 3.43
CA ARG A 12 -3.44 10.81 3.89
C ARG A 12 -3.64 9.40 3.37
N LEU A 13 -4.89 8.95 3.36
CA LEU A 13 -5.21 7.64 2.85
C LEU A 13 -4.88 7.55 1.37
N ALA A 14 -5.28 8.54 0.60
CA ALA A 14 -5.02 8.54 -0.83
C ALA A 14 -3.52 8.52 -1.12
N THR A 15 -2.77 9.31 -0.39
CA THR A 15 -1.32 9.36 -0.57
C THR A 15 -0.71 8.00 -0.22
N ARG A 16 -1.12 7.44 0.88
CA ARG A 16 -0.60 6.15 1.32
C ARG A 16 -0.89 5.06 0.30
N LEU A 17 -2.12 4.99 -0.17
CA LEU A 17 -2.49 3.96 -1.14
C LEU A 17 -1.76 4.15 -2.45
N SER A 18 -1.58 5.39 -2.86
CA SER A 18 -0.88 5.70 -4.09
C SER A 18 0.57 5.20 -4.04
N ILE A 19 1.24 5.43 -2.92
CA ILE A 19 2.61 4.99 -2.75
C ILE A 19 2.68 3.46 -2.72
N ILE A 20 1.77 2.84 -2.00
CA ILE A 20 1.74 1.39 -1.92
C ILE A 20 1.53 0.79 -3.29
N LEU A 21 0.58 1.32 -4.05
CA LEU A 21 0.32 0.82 -5.39
C LEU A 21 1.54 0.96 -6.29
N SER A 22 2.18 2.11 -6.21
CA SER A 22 3.35 2.35 -7.02
C SER A 22 4.43 1.31 -6.74
N ARG A 23 4.68 1.02 -5.48
CA ARG A 23 5.70 0.05 -5.10
C ARG A 23 5.32 -1.36 -5.50
N LEU A 24 4.05 -1.71 -5.32
CA LEU A 24 3.58 -3.03 -5.71
C LEU A 24 3.77 -3.25 -7.20
N PHE A 25 3.44 -2.25 -8.01
CA PHE A 25 3.57 -2.39 -9.46
C PHE A 25 5.01 -2.30 -9.93
N GLN A 26 5.92 -1.90 -9.06
CA GLN A 26 7.33 -1.98 -9.36
C GLN A 26 7.91 -3.34 -8.97
N GLY A 27 7.08 -4.22 -8.44
CA GLY A 27 7.53 -5.55 -8.08
C GLY A 27 8.11 -5.67 -6.68
N GLU A 28 7.90 -4.66 -5.84
CA GLU A 28 8.46 -4.72 -4.50
C GLU A 28 7.67 -5.63 -3.59
N LYS A 29 8.37 -6.24 -2.66
CA LYS A 29 7.74 -7.00 -1.60
C LYS A 29 7.69 -6.08 -0.38
N LEU A 30 6.51 -5.85 0.12
CA LEU A 30 6.32 -4.88 1.18
C LEU A 30 6.07 -5.56 2.51
N HIS A 31 6.94 -5.29 3.47
CA HIS A 31 6.80 -5.84 4.80
C HIS A 31 5.90 -4.93 5.60
N ILE A 32 4.84 -5.47 6.15
CA ILE A 32 3.80 -4.66 6.77
C ILE A 32 4.31 -3.86 7.97
N GLY A 33 5.21 -4.41 8.74
CA GLY A 33 5.75 -3.68 9.89
C GLY A 33 6.54 -2.46 9.47
N THR A 34 7.36 -2.63 8.44
CA THR A 34 8.18 -1.53 7.92
C THR A 34 7.29 -0.44 7.31
N LEU A 35 6.26 -0.86 6.59
CA LEU A 35 5.33 0.10 6.02
C LEU A 35 4.60 0.88 7.10
N ALA A 36 4.20 0.19 8.17
CA ALA A 36 3.49 0.85 9.24
C ALA A 36 4.36 1.94 9.85
N GLU A 37 5.62 1.65 10.03
CA GLU A 37 6.55 2.64 10.57
C GLU A 37 6.72 3.79 9.61
N GLU A 38 6.88 3.47 8.35
CA GLU A 38 7.10 4.48 7.34
C GLU A 38 5.94 5.46 7.25
N PHE A 39 4.72 4.95 7.32
CA PHE A 39 3.55 5.79 7.19
C PHE A 39 2.99 6.30 8.52
N GLY A 40 3.59 5.87 9.62
CA GLY A 40 3.12 6.31 10.93
C GLY A 40 1.72 5.80 11.27
N VAL A 41 1.41 4.58 10.84
CA VAL A 41 0.12 3.97 11.12
C VAL A 41 0.34 2.61 11.73
N THR A 42 -0.72 1.95 12.18
CA THR A 42 -0.58 0.64 12.76
C THR A 42 -0.64 -0.42 11.68
N THR A 43 -0.12 -1.60 11.98
CA THR A 43 -0.21 -2.70 11.04
C THR A 43 -1.67 -3.07 10.78
N ARG A 44 -2.53 -2.86 11.77
CA ARG A 44 -3.95 -3.12 11.60
C ARG A 44 -4.53 -2.26 10.51
N THR A 45 -4.15 -0.98 10.48
CA THR A 45 -4.61 -0.07 9.44
C THR A 45 -4.16 -0.56 8.08
N LEU A 46 -2.91 -0.99 7.96
CA LEU A 46 -2.41 -1.46 6.68
C LEU A 46 -3.07 -2.77 6.24
N ARG A 47 -3.31 -3.67 7.17
CA ARG A 47 -4.00 -4.90 6.82
C ARG A 47 -5.37 -4.60 6.26
N ARG A 48 -6.02 -3.61 6.83
CA ARG A 48 -7.31 -3.20 6.35
C ARG A 48 -7.19 -2.59 4.96
N ASP A 49 -6.15 -1.77 4.72
CA ASP A 49 -5.94 -1.19 3.41
C ASP A 49 -5.80 -2.30 2.36
N PHE A 50 -4.98 -3.30 2.64
CA PHE A 50 -4.78 -4.37 1.68
C PHE A 50 -6.04 -5.22 1.50
N LYS A 51 -6.73 -5.49 2.59
CA LYS A 51 -7.86 -6.39 2.53
C LYS A 51 -9.11 -5.75 1.97
N VAL A 52 -9.32 -4.50 2.27
CA VAL A 52 -10.54 -3.83 1.89
C VAL A 52 -10.35 -2.89 0.71
N ARG A 53 -9.40 -1.99 0.80
CA ARG A 53 -9.26 -0.97 -0.20
C ARG A 53 -8.56 -1.42 -1.46
N LEU A 54 -7.67 -2.38 -1.33
CA LEU A 54 -6.95 -2.92 -2.48
C LEU A 54 -7.43 -4.30 -2.87
N ARG A 55 -8.62 -4.66 -2.44
CA ARG A 55 -9.11 -6.02 -2.69
C ARG A 55 -9.35 -6.33 -4.15
N TYR A 56 -9.40 -5.30 -4.98
CA TYR A 56 -9.58 -5.51 -6.41
C TYR A 56 -8.31 -6.01 -7.10
N LEU A 57 -7.21 -6.02 -6.38
CA LEU A 57 -5.96 -6.53 -6.91
C LEU A 57 -5.68 -7.89 -6.33
N GLU A 58 -5.00 -8.71 -7.09
CA GLU A 58 -4.58 -10.00 -6.57
C GLU A 58 -3.24 -9.80 -5.89
N ILE A 59 -3.24 -9.79 -4.59
CA ILE A 59 -2.06 -9.56 -3.80
C ILE A 59 -1.75 -10.79 -3.00
N GLU A 60 -0.52 -11.26 -3.11
CA GLU A 60 -0.05 -12.42 -2.36
C GLU A 60 0.50 -11.96 -1.03
N HIS A 61 0.24 -12.74 -0.01
CA HIS A 61 0.61 -12.35 1.32
C HIS A 61 1.15 -13.56 2.06
N SER A 62 2.30 -13.40 2.64
CA SER A 62 2.93 -14.48 3.40
C SER A 62 3.90 -13.87 4.40
N ASN A 63 3.81 -14.31 5.68
CA ASN A 63 4.75 -13.83 6.68
C ASN A 63 4.89 -12.32 6.73
N CYS A 64 3.81 -11.63 6.76
CA CYS A 64 3.81 -10.17 6.88
C CYS A 64 4.35 -9.46 5.65
N VAL A 65 4.54 -10.17 4.55
CA VAL A 65 5.02 -9.56 3.31
C VAL A 65 3.92 -9.62 2.28
N TYR A 66 3.72 -8.49 1.60
CA TYR A 66 2.69 -8.38 0.57
C TYR A 66 3.34 -8.04 -0.76
N GLN A 67 2.85 -8.65 -1.83
CA GLN A 67 3.36 -8.38 -3.17
C GLN A 67 2.27 -8.67 -4.17
N LEU A 68 2.34 -8.07 -5.33
CA LEU A 68 1.38 -8.37 -6.37
C LEU A 68 1.66 -9.75 -6.94
N ALA A 69 0.61 -10.44 -7.33
CA ALA A 69 0.76 -11.74 -7.95
C ALA A 69 1.62 -11.59 -9.20
N SER A 70 2.41 -12.60 -9.47
CA SER A 70 3.39 -12.52 -10.54
C SER A 70 2.79 -12.31 -11.91
N HIS A 71 1.56 -12.74 -12.13
CA HIS A 71 0.98 -12.62 -13.46
C HIS A 71 0.81 -11.15 -13.89
N TYR A 72 0.83 -10.19 -12.96
CA TYR A 72 0.77 -8.79 -13.35
C TYR A 72 2.03 -8.36 -14.10
N PHE A 73 3.11 -9.10 -13.95
CA PHE A 73 4.36 -8.70 -14.57
C PHE A 73 4.74 -9.59 -15.74
N ARG A 74 3.84 -10.55 -16.10
CA ARG A 74 4.19 -11.45 -17.14
C ARG A 74 4.00 -10.80 -18.47
N ARG A 75 4.98 -10.98 -19.42
CA ARG A 75 4.81 -10.42 -20.71
C ARG A 75 4.20 -11.39 -21.58
N ARG A 76 3.52 -10.99 -22.60
CA ARG A 76 2.94 -11.87 -23.52
C ARG A 76 3.69 -12.00 -24.70
#